data_327a98bd900b59f0286c48e018c76ea7
#
_entry.id   327a98bd900b59f0286c48e018c76ea7
#
_cell.length_a   1.000
_cell.length_b   1.000
_cell.length_c   1.000
_cell.angle_alpha   90.00
_cell.angle_beta   90.00
_cell.angle_gamma   90.00
#
_symmetry.space_group_name_H-M   'P 1'
#
loop_
_entity.id
_entity.type
_entity.pdbx_description
1 polymer ?
#
loop_
_entity_poly.entity_id
_entity_poly.type
_entity_poly.pdbx_seq_one_letter_code
_entity_poly.pdbx_strand_id
1 'polypeptide(L)'
;RETSEGRVFAWISDDNKLGALIAVSCETDFVARTDDFEAMLTGLAKHVAENNPADTEAFYAQAWAGEEATVEEYVKQVIGKLGENIKVTRLQRYSNDAGRIDSYIHHNDKMGALVNVSTDAGVEKSEAFGRDLCIHIGFHNPPYMTRDEVSADEVTRERAVFSEKVKDKPEAMQEKIVDGMMSKFYGEVVLPEQPWVKDDKSTVTKQLKSQLGEGASIEAFARFDIA
;
A
#
# COMPACT_ATOMS: atom_id res chain seq x y z
N ARG A 1 -9.26 -18.83 -18.64
CA ARG A 1 -10.43 -18.15 -18.08
C ARG A 1 -9.98 -16.88 -17.39
N GLU A 2 -10.80 -15.85 -17.40
CA GLU A 2 -10.49 -14.56 -16.80
C GLU A 2 -10.64 -14.65 -15.28
N THR A 3 -9.72 -14.01 -14.53
CA THR A 3 -9.73 -13.96 -13.08
C THR A 3 -10.07 -12.54 -12.64
N SER A 4 -11.36 -12.25 -12.47
CA SER A 4 -11.88 -10.94 -12.08
C SER A 4 -12.21 -10.81 -10.60
N GLU A 5 -12.15 -11.91 -9.86
CA GLU A 5 -12.37 -11.99 -8.43
C GLU A 5 -11.05 -12.24 -7.69
N GLY A 6 -11.08 -12.34 -6.37
CA GLY A 6 -9.89 -12.60 -5.56
C GLY A 6 -9.87 -11.85 -4.25
N ARG A 7 -8.71 -11.86 -3.57
CA ARG A 7 -8.51 -11.17 -2.28
C ARG A 7 -7.14 -10.49 -2.21
N VAL A 8 -7.12 -9.37 -1.50
CA VAL A 8 -5.90 -8.80 -0.95
C VAL A 8 -5.68 -9.39 0.44
N PHE A 9 -4.46 -9.79 0.73
CA PHE A 9 -4.11 -10.43 2.00
C PHE A 9 -2.77 -9.90 2.53
N ALA A 10 -2.69 -9.72 3.84
CA ALA A 10 -1.47 -9.30 4.52
C ALA A 10 -1.02 -10.35 5.54
N TRP A 11 0.29 -10.55 5.64
CA TRP A 11 0.92 -11.28 6.71
C TRP A 11 1.92 -10.38 7.45
N ILE A 12 1.86 -10.38 8.78
CA ILE A 12 2.75 -9.59 9.64
C ILE A 12 3.37 -10.53 10.67
N SER A 13 4.68 -10.39 10.92
CA SER A 13 5.38 -11.12 11.99
C SER A 13 4.89 -10.70 13.37
N ASP A 14 5.04 -11.59 14.37
CA ASP A 14 4.57 -11.35 15.74
C ASP A 14 5.21 -10.10 16.39
N ASP A 15 6.42 -9.75 15.99
CA ASP A 15 7.14 -8.56 16.45
C ASP A 15 6.88 -7.30 15.62
N ASN A 16 6.05 -7.39 14.58
CA ASN A 16 5.76 -6.32 13.62
C ASN A 16 7.00 -5.74 12.90
N LYS A 17 8.08 -6.52 12.78
CA LYS A 17 9.30 -6.09 12.07
C LYS A 17 9.32 -6.49 10.61
N LEU A 18 8.46 -7.41 10.22
CA LEU A 18 8.39 -7.99 8.89
C LEU A 18 6.92 -8.11 8.46
N GLY A 19 6.63 -7.75 7.23
CA GLY A 19 5.29 -7.90 6.69
C GLY A 19 5.26 -7.98 5.16
N ALA A 20 4.22 -8.59 4.66
CA ALA A 20 3.94 -8.68 3.24
C ALA A 20 2.46 -8.41 2.94
N LEU A 21 2.20 -7.83 1.78
CA LEU A 21 0.89 -7.63 1.19
C LEU A 21 0.89 -8.31 -0.18
N ILE A 22 -0.12 -9.12 -0.45
CA ILE A 22 -0.31 -9.77 -1.75
C ILE A 22 -1.71 -9.53 -2.29
N ALA A 23 -1.83 -9.49 -3.60
CA ALA A 23 -3.11 -9.52 -4.30
C ALA A 23 -3.17 -10.80 -5.13
N VAL A 24 -4.21 -11.60 -4.89
CA VAL A 24 -4.40 -12.90 -5.55
C VAL A 24 -5.76 -12.93 -6.21
N SER A 25 -5.79 -13.12 -7.52
CA SER A 25 -7.02 -13.22 -8.29
C SER A 25 -7.45 -14.67 -8.52
N CYS A 26 -8.76 -14.89 -8.63
CA CYS A 26 -9.41 -16.14 -9.00
C CYS A 26 -10.63 -15.88 -9.89
N GLU A 27 -11.32 -16.94 -10.35
CA GLU A 27 -12.45 -16.78 -11.27
C GLU A 27 -13.73 -16.34 -10.55
N THR A 28 -13.99 -16.84 -9.32
CA THR A 28 -15.24 -16.57 -8.58
C THR A 28 -14.99 -16.13 -7.13
N ASP A 29 -15.93 -15.38 -6.58
CA ASP A 29 -15.96 -15.02 -5.18
C ASP A 29 -16.24 -16.23 -4.26
N PHE A 30 -16.87 -17.28 -4.77
CA PHE A 30 -17.09 -18.52 -4.04
C PHE A 30 -15.75 -19.18 -3.67
N VAL A 31 -14.83 -19.32 -4.62
CA VAL A 31 -13.50 -19.88 -4.35
C VAL A 31 -12.69 -18.96 -3.46
N ALA A 32 -12.76 -17.63 -3.65
CA ALA A 32 -12.07 -16.65 -2.83
C ALA A 32 -12.42 -16.72 -1.32
N ARG A 33 -13.56 -17.31 -0.96
CA ARG A 33 -14.05 -17.43 0.42
C ARG A 33 -13.81 -18.80 1.05
N THR A 34 -13.18 -19.74 0.33
CA THR A 34 -12.91 -21.06 0.87
C THR A 34 -11.74 -21.06 1.84
N ASP A 35 -11.78 -21.97 2.82
CA ASP A 35 -10.67 -22.16 3.77
C ASP A 35 -9.37 -22.55 3.07
N ASP A 36 -9.45 -23.33 1.99
CA ASP A 36 -8.29 -23.70 1.19
C ASP A 36 -7.63 -22.50 0.50
N PHE A 37 -8.45 -21.56 0.01
CA PHE A 37 -7.93 -20.33 -0.57
C PHE A 37 -7.28 -19.44 0.50
N GLU A 38 -7.88 -19.32 1.68
CA GLU A 38 -7.31 -18.58 2.80
C GLU A 38 -6.00 -19.19 3.32
N ALA A 39 -5.94 -20.52 3.45
CA ALA A 39 -4.71 -21.22 3.81
C ALA A 39 -3.58 -20.98 2.80
N MET A 40 -3.92 -21.00 1.50
CA MET A 40 -2.98 -20.64 0.43
C MET A 40 -2.50 -19.19 0.57
N LEU A 41 -3.41 -18.20 0.76
CA LEU A 41 -3.04 -16.80 0.93
C LEU A 41 -2.07 -16.61 2.09
N THR A 42 -2.35 -17.25 3.24
CA THR A 42 -1.50 -17.20 4.43
C THR A 42 -0.10 -17.73 4.12
N GLY A 43 0.00 -18.88 3.49
CA GLY A 43 1.28 -19.48 3.10
C GLY A 43 2.07 -18.61 2.11
N LEU A 44 1.40 -18.10 1.06
CA LEU A 44 2.04 -17.27 0.03
C LEU A 44 2.51 -15.93 0.59
N ALA A 45 1.70 -15.24 1.41
CA ALA A 45 2.08 -13.97 2.01
C ALA A 45 3.27 -14.14 2.98
N LYS A 46 3.26 -15.20 3.81
CA LYS A 46 4.39 -15.56 4.67
C LYS A 46 5.65 -15.84 3.84
N HIS A 47 5.54 -16.58 2.75
CA HIS A 47 6.65 -16.87 1.85
C HIS A 47 7.26 -15.57 1.28
N VAL A 48 6.43 -14.64 0.81
CA VAL A 48 6.89 -13.30 0.34
C VAL A 48 7.65 -12.59 1.45
N ALA A 49 7.13 -12.58 2.67
CA ALA A 49 7.76 -11.92 3.81
C ALA A 49 9.14 -12.52 4.12
N GLU A 50 9.26 -13.84 4.17
CA GLU A 50 10.47 -14.54 4.57
C GLU A 50 11.53 -14.61 3.46
N ASN A 51 11.14 -14.71 2.17
CA ASN A 51 12.06 -14.96 1.06
C ASN A 51 12.32 -13.74 0.15
N ASN A 52 11.65 -12.60 0.39
CA ASN A 52 11.90 -11.32 -0.28
C ASN A 52 12.05 -11.43 -1.82
N PRO A 53 11.09 -11.98 -2.56
CA PRO A 53 11.16 -12.02 -4.01
C PRO A 53 11.17 -10.60 -4.60
N ALA A 54 11.95 -10.41 -5.67
CA ALA A 54 12.07 -9.10 -6.33
C ALA A 54 10.77 -8.68 -7.05
N ASP A 55 10.07 -9.67 -7.60
CA ASP A 55 8.82 -9.51 -8.36
C ASP A 55 8.03 -10.82 -8.38
N THR A 56 6.90 -10.83 -9.09
CA THR A 56 6.04 -12.02 -9.19
C THR A 56 6.69 -13.16 -9.98
N GLU A 57 7.57 -12.89 -10.92
CA GLU A 57 8.29 -13.92 -11.68
C GLU A 57 9.31 -14.64 -10.79
N ALA A 58 10.14 -13.86 -10.09
CA ALA A 58 11.06 -14.38 -9.09
C ALA A 58 10.35 -15.16 -7.98
N PHE A 59 9.20 -14.66 -7.53
CA PHE A 59 8.37 -15.34 -6.52
C PHE A 59 7.93 -16.73 -6.96
N TYR A 60 7.39 -16.89 -8.15
CA TYR A 60 6.93 -18.17 -8.66
C TYR A 60 8.07 -19.20 -8.83
N ALA A 61 9.28 -18.71 -9.12
CA ALA A 61 10.47 -19.54 -9.31
C ALA A 61 11.12 -20.01 -7.98
N GLN A 62 10.78 -19.42 -6.84
CA GLN A 62 11.36 -19.78 -5.55
C GLN A 62 10.91 -21.17 -5.10
N ALA A 63 11.77 -21.87 -4.34
CA ALA A 63 11.43 -23.14 -3.71
C ALA A 63 10.32 -22.91 -2.65
N TRP A 64 9.28 -23.72 -2.69
CA TRP A 64 8.15 -23.62 -1.77
C TRP A 64 8.50 -24.25 -0.42
N ALA A 65 8.45 -23.43 0.65
CA ALA A 65 8.61 -23.87 2.04
C ALA A 65 9.84 -24.79 2.30
N GLY A 66 10.91 -24.66 1.50
CA GLY A 66 12.09 -25.52 1.57
C GLY A 66 11.91 -26.92 0.96
N GLU A 67 10.85 -27.14 0.21
CA GLU A 67 10.60 -28.34 -0.57
C GLU A 67 11.35 -28.32 -1.92
N GLU A 68 11.35 -29.45 -2.64
CA GLU A 68 11.84 -29.49 -4.02
C GLU A 68 10.90 -28.78 -5.00
N ALA A 69 9.59 -28.67 -4.66
CA ALA A 69 8.60 -27.98 -5.45
C ALA A 69 8.79 -26.46 -5.41
N THR A 70 8.46 -25.80 -6.51
CA THR A 70 8.43 -24.33 -6.59
C THR A 70 7.09 -23.76 -6.11
N VAL A 71 7.05 -22.45 -5.84
CA VAL A 71 5.81 -21.72 -5.55
C VAL A 71 4.80 -21.89 -6.70
N GLU A 72 5.29 -21.88 -7.96
CA GLU A 72 4.43 -22.11 -9.13
C GLU A 72 3.76 -23.48 -9.10
N GLU A 73 4.51 -24.52 -8.77
CA GLU A 73 3.99 -25.89 -8.66
C GLU A 73 2.99 -26.02 -7.50
N TYR A 74 3.26 -25.40 -6.37
CA TYR A 74 2.32 -25.34 -5.26
C TYR A 74 0.99 -24.65 -5.67
N VAL A 75 1.05 -23.50 -6.33
CA VAL A 75 -0.15 -22.80 -6.81
C VAL A 75 -0.90 -23.65 -7.83
N LYS A 76 -0.21 -24.36 -8.75
CA LYS A 76 -0.83 -25.30 -9.69
C LYS A 76 -1.55 -26.47 -8.99
N GLN A 77 -1.00 -26.97 -7.88
CA GLN A 77 -1.69 -27.99 -7.06
C GLN A 77 -2.98 -27.45 -6.45
N VAL A 78 -2.96 -26.21 -5.92
CA VAL A 78 -4.16 -25.58 -5.39
C VAL A 78 -5.20 -25.31 -6.49
N ILE A 79 -4.78 -24.87 -7.66
CA ILE A 79 -5.65 -24.73 -8.86
C ILE A 79 -6.30 -26.07 -9.20
N GLY A 80 -5.53 -27.17 -9.20
CA GLY A 80 -6.06 -28.51 -9.45
C GLY A 80 -7.10 -28.94 -8.41
N LYS A 81 -6.93 -28.56 -7.15
CA LYS A 81 -7.87 -28.85 -6.06
C LYS A 81 -9.15 -28.01 -6.13
N LEU A 82 -9.02 -26.71 -6.38
CA LEU A 82 -10.14 -25.77 -6.38
C LEU A 82 -10.88 -25.69 -7.72
N GLY A 83 -10.23 -26.12 -8.81
CA GLY A 83 -10.83 -26.17 -10.15
C GLY A 83 -10.90 -24.81 -10.87
N GLU A 84 -10.29 -23.76 -10.33
CA GLU A 84 -10.26 -22.42 -10.89
C GLU A 84 -8.84 -21.91 -11.11
N ASN A 85 -8.65 -21.01 -12.10
CA ASN A 85 -7.40 -20.29 -12.25
C ASN A 85 -7.15 -19.36 -11.05
N ILE A 86 -5.91 -19.38 -10.57
CA ILE A 86 -5.46 -18.53 -9.46
C ILE A 86 -4.14 -17.90 -9.86
N LYS A 87 -4.00 -16.60 -9.61
CA LYS A 87 -2.80 -15.85 -9.94
C LYS A 87 -2.45 -14.83 -8.86
N VAL A 88 -1.20 -14.85 -8.38
CA VAL A 88 -0.64 -13.73 -7.62
C VAL A 88 -0.32 -12.61 -8.59
N THR A 89 -1.04 -11.50 -8.48
CA THR A 89 -0.93 -10.37 -9.41
C THR A 89 0.00 -9.28 -8.92
N ARG A 90 0.09 -9.11 -7.59
CA ARG A 90 0.94 -8.11 -6.94
C ARG A 90 1.47 -8.67 -5.63
N LEU A 91 2.67 -8.24 -5.27
CA LEU A 91 3.28 -8.51 -3.97
C LEU A 91 4.12 -7.32 -3.51
N GLN A 92 4.18 -7.11 -2.21
CA GLN A 92 5.03 -6.13 -1.56
C GLN A 92 5.51 -6.67 -0.23
N ARG A 93 6.77 -6.42 0.11
CA ARG A 93 7.38 -6.76 1.40
C ARG A 93 8.02 -5.53 2.00
N TYR A 94 7.86 -5.38 3.32
CA TYR A 94 8.63 -4.43 4.11
C TYR A 94 9.25 -5.13 5.32
N SER A 95 10.43 -4.65 5.73
CA SER A 95 11.08 -5.01 6.99
C SER A 95 11.69 -3.77 7.63
N ASN A 96 11.63 -3.66 8.96
CA ASN A 96 12.14 -2.51 9.70
C ASN A 96 12.47 -2.86 11.15
N ASP A 97 13.75 -3.03 11.45
CA ASP A 97 14.20 -3.33 12.81
C ASP A 97 14.03 -2.12 13.77
N ALA A 98 14.13 -0.89 13.25
CA ALA A 98 14.02 0.36 14.00
C ALA A 98 12.58 0.92 14.04
N GLY A 99 11.61 0.20 13.53
CA GLY A 99 10.25 0.69 13.42
C GLY A 99 9.22 -0.41 13.49
N ARG A 100 8.17 -0.26 12.70
CA ARG A 100 7.01 -1.13 12.73
C ARG A 100 6.39 -1.27 11.33
N ILE A 101 5.94 -2.47 11.03
CA ILE A 101 5.12 -2.78 9.85
C ILE A 101 3.69 -3.03 10.33
N ASP A 102 2.74 -2.32 9.76
CA ASP A 102 1.31 -2.50 10.01
C ASP A 102 0.54 -2.67 8.70
N SER A 103 -0.61 -3.32 8.79
CA SER A 103 -1.49 -3.55 7.64
C SER A 103 -2.95 -3.29 8.00
N TYR A 104 -3.74 -3.07 6.96
CA TYR A 104 -5.19 -3.04 7.03
C TYR A 104 -5.76 -3.73 5.81
N ILE A 105 -6.68 -4.67 6.03
CA ILE A 105 -7.48 -5.28 4.97
C ILE A 105 -8.93 -4.82 5.16
N HIS A 106 -9.52 -4.30 4.08
CA HIS A 106 -10.90 -3.85 4.11
C HIS A 106 -11.86 -5.02 4.24
N HIS A 107 -13.04 -4.78 4.83
CA HIS A 107 -14.02 -5.81 5.22
C HIS A 107 -14.48 -6.72 4.07
N ASN A 108 -14.32 -6.30 2.82
CA ASN A 108 -14.66 -7.10 1.64
C ASN A 108 -13.47 -7.86 1.06
N ASP A 109 -12.30 -7.80 1.68
CA ASP A 109 -11.03 -8.38 1.25
C ASP A 109 -10.52 -7.94 -0.14
N LYS A 110 -11.14 -6.90 -0.73
CA LYS A 110 -10.79 -6.42 -2.07
C LYS A 110 -9.74 -5.31 -2.07
N MET A 111 -9.48 -4.70 -0.93
CA MET A 111 -8.48 -3.65 -0.77
C MET A 111 -7.68 -3.87 0.50
N GLY A 112 -6.38 -3.60 0.43
CA GLY A 112 -5.50 -3.61 1.59
C GLY A 112 -4.36 -2.62 1.46
N ALA A 113 -3.81 -2.24 2.61
CA ALA A 113 -2.64 -1.39 2.72
C ALA A 113 -1.61 -1.98 3.66
N LEU A 114 -0.34 -1.72 3.38
CA LEU A 114 0.83 -2.07 4.18
C LEU A 114 1.67 -0.81 4.38
N VAL A 115 2.13 -0.55 5.60
CA VAL A 115 2.95 0.62 5.91
C VAL A 115 4.21 0.21 6.68
N ASN A 116 5.27 0.98 6.45
CA ASN A 116 6.53 0.90 7.16
C ASN A 116 6.78 2.24 7.85
N VAL A 117 6.81 2.25 9.19
CA VAL A 117 6.97 3.46 10.00
C VAL A 117 8.15 3.28 10.97
N SER A 118 9.12 4.17 10.89
CA SER A 118 10.22 4.27 11.88
C SER A 118 9.80 5.15 13.04
N THR A 119 9.97 4.66 14.28
CA THR A 119 9.60 5.39 15.49
C THR A 119 10.18 4.75 16.76
N ASP A 120 10.52 5.59 17.73
CA ASP A 120 10.87 5.18 19.10
C ASP A 120 9.65 5.22 20.05
N ALA A 121 8.47 5.53 19.55
CA ALA A 121 7.23 5.55 20.33
C ALA A 121 6.86 4.14 20.82
N GLY A 122 6.20 4.08 21.97
CA GLY A 122 5.73 2.81 22.54
C GLY A 122 4.76 2.06 21.61
N VAL A 123 4.69 0.75 21.78
CA VAL A 123 3.94 -0.19 20.90
C VAL A 123 2.48 0.26 20.71
N GLU A 124 1.77 0.58 21.79
CA GLU A 124 0.35 0.98 21.72
C GLU A 124 0.11 2.18 20.79
N LYS A 125 0.93 3.23 20.92
CA LYS A 125 0.80 4.43 20.07
C LYS A 125 1.18 4.17 18.63
N SER A 126 2.26 3.42 18.41
CA SER A 126 2.75 3.10 17.07
C SER A 126 1.79 2.18 16.33
N GLU A 127 1.17 1.21 17.03
CA GLU A 127 0.13 0.33 16.47
C GLU A 127 -1.13 1.11 16.08
N ALA A 128 -1.62 1.97 16.96
CA ALA A 128 -2.79 2.79 16.68
C ALA A 128 -2.58 3.70 15.47
N PHE A 129 -1.41 4.37 15.41
CA PHE A 129 -1.06 5.21 14.27
C PHE A 129 -0.89 4.42 12.99
N GLY A 130 -0.18 3.29 13.00
CA GLY A 130 0.06 2.45 11.83
C GLY A 130 -1.25 1.94 11.22
N ARG A 131 -2.18 1.49 12.06
CA ARG A 131 -3.53 1.10 11.62
C ARG A 131 -4.31 2.26 10.99
N ASP A 132 -4.31 3.42 11.63
CA ASP A 132 -4.99 4.61 11.13
C ASP A 132 -4.38 5.11 9.82
N LEU A 133 -3.06 5.01 9.68
CA LEU A 133 -2.34 5.34 8.45
C LEU A 133 -2.73 4.40 7.30
N CYS A 134 -2.84 3.09 7.56
CA CYS A 134 -3.33 2.14 6.57
C CYS A 134 -4.76 2.45 6.13
N ILE A 135 -5.65 2.82 7.06
CA ILE A 135 -7.03 3.24 6.75
C ILE A 135 -7.02 4.52 5.91
N HIS A 136 -6.19 5.49 6.28
CA HIS A 136 -6.00 6.73 5.52
C HIS A 136 -5.59 6.44 4.06
N ILE A 137 -4.56 5.59 3.87
CA ILE A 137 -4.08 5.19 2.55
C ILE A 137 -5.17 4.46 1.76
N GLY A 138 -5.91 3.58 2.41
CA GLY A 138 -7.05 2.88 1.80
C GLY A 138 -8.10 3.85 1.26
N PHE A 139 -8.42 4.88 2.01
CA PHE A 139 -9.45 5.87 1.68
C PHE A 139 -8.98 6.92 0.66
N HIS A 140 -7.80 7.51 0.88
CA HIS A 140 -7.28 8.62 0.05
C HIS A 140 -6.51 8.15 -1.19
N ASN A 141 -6.07 6.89 -1.21
CA ASN A 141 -5.30 6.30 -2.32
C ASN A 141 -4.16 7.23 -2.84
N PRO A 142 -3.25 7.68 -1.97
CA PRO A 142 -2.17 8.56 -2.40
C PRO A 142 -1.27 7.86 -3.41
N PRO A 143 -0.98 8.47 -4.57
CA PRO A 143 -0.08 7.87 -5.55
C PRO A 143 1.40 8.02 -5.21
N TYR A 144 1.77 9.01 -4.36
CA TYR A 144 3.16 9.36 -4.11
C TYR A 144 3.50 9.47 -2.62
N MET A 145 4.73 9.08 -2.28
CA MET A 145 5.31 9.29 -0.96
C MET A 145 5.96 10.67 -0.83
N THR A 146 6.56 11.18 -1.91
CA THR A 146 7.26 12.47 -1.95
C THR A 146 6.85 13.29 -3.17
N ARG A 147 7.07 14.60 -3.11
CA ARG A 147 6.86 15.48 -4.28
C ARG A 147 7.77 15.13 -5.46
N ASP A 148 8.96 14.62 -5.18
CA ASP A 148 9.93 14.27 -6.21
C ASP A 148 9.52 13.04 -7.04
N GLU A 149 8.59 12.23 -6.53
CA GLU A 149 8.00 11.10 -7.26
C GLU A 149 6.96 11.56 -8.31
N VAL A 150 6.42 12.78 -8.16
CA VAL A 150 5.48 13.35 -9.14
C VAL A 150 6.27 13.70 -10.40
N SER A 151 5.87 13.16 -11.55
CA SER A 151 6.62 13.36 -12.79
C SER A 151 6.67 14.84 -13.18
N ALA A 152 7.80 15.28 -13.77
CA ALA A 152 7.96 16.65 -14.26
C ALA A 152 6.87 17.05 -15.29
N ASP A 153 6.42 16.10 -16.09
CA ASP A 153 5.35 16.30 -17.07
C ASP A 153 4.00 16.54 -16.39
N GLU A 154 3.71 15.83 -15.29
CA GLU A 154 2.49 16.04 -14.49
C GLU A 154 2.51 17.39 -13.81
N VAL A 155 3.62 17.75 -13.16
CA VAL A 155 3.81 19.05 -12.52
C VAL A 155 3.65 20.20 -13.55
N THR A 156 4.27 20.06 -14.72
CA THR A 156 4.18 21.07 -15.80
C THR A 156 2.74 21.22 -16.30
N ARG A 157 2.04 20.11 -16.48
CA ARG A 157 0.66 20.09 -16.95
C ARG A 157 -0.28 20.75 -15.95
N GLU A 158 -0.19 20.39 -14.67
CA GLU A 158 -1.02 20.97 -13.62
C GLU A 158 -0.74 22.49 -13.46
N ARG A 159 0.54 22.88 -13.49
CA ARG A 159 0.93 24.30 -13.42
C ARG A 159 0.37 25.10 -14.60
N ALA A 160 0.39 24.54 -15.81
CA ALA A 160 -0.20 25.18 -16.99
C ALA A 160 -1.72 25.36 -16.85
N VAL A 161 -2.43 24.34 -16.36
CA VAL A 161 -3.87 24.40 -16.08
C VAL A 161 -4.19 25.50 -15.05
N PHE A 162 -3.40 25.58 -13.99
CA PHE A 162 -3.60 26.62 -12.95
C PHE A 162 -3.27 28.00 -13.45
N SER A 163 -2.23 28.16 -14.26
CA SER A 163 -1.88 29.45 -14.90
C SER A 163 -3.00 29.93 -15.79
N GLU A 164 -3.65 29.07 -16.53
CA GLU A 164 -4.83 29.42 -17.36
C GLU A 164 -6.00 29.93 -16.51
N LYS A 165 -6.26 29.27 -15.38
CA LYS A 165 -7.35 29.64 -14.46
C LYS A 165 -7.20 31.03 -13.81
N VAL A 166 -5.99 31.57 -13.76
CA VAL A 166 -5.70 32.84 -13.07
C VAL A 166 -5.39 33.98 -14.01
N LYS A 167 -5.55 33.81 -15.32
CA LYS A 167 -5.28 34.87 -16.34
C LYS A 167 -6.04 36.18 -16.09
N ASP A 168 -7.22 36.11 -15.49
CA ASP A 168 -8.05 37.28 -15.17
C ASP A 168 -7.60 38.00 -13.88
N LYS A 169 -6.59 37.46 -13.18
CA LYS A 169 -6.06 38.08 -11.95
C LYS A 169 -4.93 39.05 -12.28
N PRO A 170 -4.67 40.03 -11.39
CA PRO A 170 -3.53 40.93 -11.57
C PRO A 170 -2.23 40.14 -11.74
N GLU A 171 -1.41 40.48 -12.75
CA GLU A 171 -0.19 39.76 -13.12
C GLU A 171 0.74 39.53 -11.92
N ALA A 172 0.92 40.54 -11.06
CA ALA A 172 1.74 40.47 -9.85
C ALA A 172 1.24 39.42 -8.81
N MET A 173 0.01 38.92 -8.94
CA MET A 173 -0.58 37.93 -8.05
C MET A 173 -0.68 36.50 -8.64
N GLN A 174 -0.59 36.42 -9.98
CA GLN A 174 -0.84 35.14 -10.68
C GLN A 174 0.09 34.04 -10.19
N GLU A 175 1.39 34.27 -10.14
CA GLU A 175 2.39 33.30 -9.71
C GLU A 175 2.14 32.81 -8.29
N LYS A 176 1.86 33.70 -7.36
CA LYS A 176 1.55 33.34 -5.96
C LYS A 176 0.29 32.50 -5.84
N ILE A 177 -0.73 32.79 -6.66
CA ILE A 177 -1.97 32.03 -6.67
C ILE A 177 -1.70 30.63 -7.25
N VAL A 178 -0.95 30.53 -8.35
CA VAL A 178 -0.55 29.26 -8.95
C VAL A 178 0.25 28.41 -7.97
N ASP A 179 1.21 28.97 -7.25
CA ASP A 179 1.98 28.25 -6.22
C ASP A 179 1.10 27.74 -5.08
N GLY A 180 0.08 28.51 -4.68
CA GLY A 180 -0.93 28.08 -3.72
C GLY A 180 -1.76 26.90 -4.24
N MET A 181 -2.15 26.93 -5.52
CA MET A 181 -2.87 25.84 -6.18
C MET A 181 -2.01 24.59 -6.34
N MET A 182 -0.72 24.75 -6.68
CA MET A 182 0.25 23.66 -6.72
C MET A 182 0.45 23.00 -5.33
N SER A 183 0.52 23.82 -4.27
CA SER A 183 0.60 23.29 -2.90
C SER A 183 -0.63 22.48 -2.54
N LYS A 184 -1.81 22.89 -2.99
CA LYS A 184 -3.05 22.14 -2.80
C LYS A 184 -3.01 20.82 -3.59
N PHE A 185 -2.56 20.84 -4.83
CA PHE A 185 -2.36 19.65 -5.66
C PHE A 185 -1.44 18.62 -4.96
N TYR A 186 -0.28 19.04 -4.46
CA TYR A 186 0.60 18.16 -3.68
C TYR A 186 -0.09 17.62 -2.42
N GLY A 187 -0.88 18.43 -1.74
CA GLY A 187 -1.70 18.00 -0.60
C GLY A 187 -2.78 16.97 -0.96
N GLU A 188 -3.12 16.80 -2.23
CA GLU A 188 -4.05 15.77 -2.70
C GLU A 188 -3.34 14.45 -3.07
N VAL A 189 -2.11 14.52 -3.61
CA VAL A 189 -1.43 13.36 -4.21
C VAL A 189 -0.24 12.82 -3.40
N VAL A 190 0.33 13.59 -2.48
CA VAL A 190 1.51 13.20 -1.70
C VAL A 190 1.11 12.83 -0.28
N LEU A 191 1.27 11.58 0.11
CA LEU A 191 0.78 11.02 1.38
C LEU A 191 1.09 11.90 2.61
N PRO A 192 2.34 12.33 2.89
CA PRO A 192 2.65 13.13 4.08
C PRO A 192 1.93 14.48 4.14
N GLU A 193 1.51 15.02 3.00
CA GLU A 193 0.85 16.32 2.87
C GLU A 193 -0.67 16.25 2.86
N GLN A 194 -1.24 15.08 2.70
CA GLN A 194 -2.69 14.89 2.68
C GLN A 194 -3.32 15.28 4.02
N PRO A 195 -4.55 15.85 4.00
CA PRO A 195 -5.35 16.01 5.20
C PRO A 195 -5.63 14.66 5.86
N TRP A 196 -5.42 14.56 7.17
CA TRP A 196 -5.58 13.32 7.91
C TRP A 196 -7.03 12.83 7.91
N VAL A 197 -7.22 11.53 7.66
CA VAL A 197 -8.56 10.93 7.54
C VAL A 197 -9.49 11.13 8.74
N LYS A 198 -8.93 11.32 9.94
CA LYS A 198 -9.69 11.55 11.18
C LYS A 198 -9.76 13.03 11.59
N ASP A 199 -8.97 13.90 10.97
CA ASP A 199 -8.91 15.33 11.28
C ASP A 199 -8.36 16.09 10.06
N ASP A 200 -9.25 16.59 9.23
CA ASP A 200 -8.93 17.30 7.97
C ASP A 200 -8.20 18.65 8.17
N LYS A 201 -8.12 19.14 9.41
CA LYS A 201 -7.36 20.35 9.78
C LYS A 201 -5.88 20.09 10.00
N SER A 202 -5.49 18.83 10.06
CA SER A 202 -4.13 18.38 10.28
C SER A 202 -3.64 17.51 9.12
N THR A 203 -2.36 17.61 8.76
CA THR A 203 -1.77 16.73 7.75
C THR A 203 -1.29 15.41 8.35
N VAL A 204 -1.08 14.40 7.49
CA VAL A 204 -0.45 13.13 7.88
C VAL A 204 0.87 13.36 8.63
N THR A 205 1.74 14.26 8.12
CA THR A 205 3.01 14.61 8.78
C THR A 205 2.81 15.18 10.18
N LYS A 206 1.85 16.09 10.36
CA LYS A 206 1.57 16.67 11.68
C LYS A 206 1.06 15.62 12.66
N GLN A 207 0.21 14.73 12.21
CA GLN A 207 -0.30 13.63 13.03
C GLN A 207 0.80 12.63 13.40
N LEU A 208 1.65 12.26 12.45
CA LEU A 208 2.82 11.42 12.69
C LEU A 208 3.68 11.99 13.84
N LYS A 209 4.09 13.25 13.71
CA LYS A 209 4.93 13.91 14.72
C LYS A 209 4.24 14.10 16.05
N SER A 210 2.97 14.46 16.05
CA SER A 210 2.19 14.65 17.28
C SER A 210 1.99 13.36 18.07
N GLN A 211 1.80 12.23 17.37
CA GLN A 211 1.51 10.95 18.02
C GLN A 211 2.76 10.13 18.33
N LEU A 212 3.77 10.18 17.45
CA LEU A 212 4.96 9.32 17.52
C LEU A 212 6.26 10.07 17.78
N GLY A 213 6.24 11.41 17.82
CA GLY A 213 7.43 12.24 18.07
C GLY A 213 8.10 12.76 16.80
N GLU A 214 8.94 13.77 16.95
CA GLU A 214 9.62 14.46 15.83
C GLU A 214 10.57 13.57 15.03
N GLY A 215 11.11 12.51 15.64
CA GLY A 215 12.00 11.55 14.98
C GLY A 215 11.28 10.46 14.18
N ALA A 216 9.94 10.42 14.22
CA ALA A 216 9.17 9.43 13.48
C ALA A 216 9.12 9.75 11.99
N SER A 217 9.16 8.71 11.15
CA SER A 217 9.06 8.82 9.69
C SER A 217 8.25 7.68 9.09
N ILE A 218 7.53 7.99 8.00
CA ILE A 218 6.92 6.98 7.13
C ILE A 218 7.97 6.62 6.08
N GLU A 219 8.44 5.37 6.10
CA GLU A 219 9.50 4.91 5.19
C GLU A 219 8.94 4.47 3.84
N ALA A 220 7.78 3.80 3.87
CA ALA A 220 7.14 3.30 2.67
C ALA A 220 5.69 2.91 2.93
N PHE A 221 4.91 2.82 1.87
CA PHE A 221 3.57 2.25 1.89
C PHE A 221 3.25 1.51 0.59
N ALA A 222 2.31 0.59 0.67
CA ALA A 222 1.68 -0.04 -0.48
C ALA A 222 0.17 -0.09 -0.29
N ARG A 223 -0.56 0.03 -1.39
CA ARG A 223 -2.00 -0.18 -1.45
C ARG A 223 -2.32 -1.07 -2.65
N PHE A 224 -3.02 -2.16 -2.39
CA PHE A 224 -3.50 -3.07 -3.43
C PHE A 224 -5.01 -3.12 -3.43
N ASP A 225 -5.59 -3.31 -4.59
CA ASP A 225 -7.00 -3.63 -4.79
C ASP A 225 -7.18 -4.70 -5.87
N ILE A 226 -8.28 -5.41 -5.75
CA ILE A 226 -8.83 -6.31 -6.77
C ILE A 226 -10.00 -5.55 -7.40
N ALA A 227 -9.85 -5.25 -8.69
CA ALA A 227 -10.85 -4.51 -9.47
C ALA A 227 -12.04 -5.40 -9.83
#